data_790eadb29837eed3035bdd0d561ac626
#
_entry.id   790eadb29837eed3035bdd0d561ac626
#
_cell.length_a   1.000
_cell.length_b   1.000
_cell.length_c   1.000
_cell.angle_alpha   90.00
_cell.angle_beta   90.00
_cell.angle_gamma   90.00
#
_symmetry.space_group_name_H-M   'P 1'
#
loop_
_entity.id
_entity.type
_entity.pdbx_description
1 polymer ?
#
loop_
_entity_poly.entity_id
_entity_poly.type
_entity_poly.pdbx_seq_one_letter_code
_entity_poly.pdbx_strand_id
1 'polypeptide(L)'
;MKAILFVDDHEVLARLSCEILEMQGYRAVCAYNAEDALRKFEQEKFDILVTDFRMEGMNGLELARQIHAKDPSIPVIIVTGYGPVESGSEVKECLNKEDLFPGLLEKIKFYLDEVSDQEPTVQSA
;
A
#
# COMPACT_ATOMS: atom_id res chain seq x y z
N MET A 1 12.83 10.16 -0.65
CA MET A 1 11.93 9.35 -1.50
C MET A 1 10.92 8.64 -0.62
N LYS A 2 9.72 8.55 -1.09
CA LYS A 2 8.65 7.92 -0.31
C LYS A 2 8.77 6.41 -0.36
N ALA A 3 8.42 5.74 0.72
CA ALA A 3 8.58 4.30 0.88
C ALA A 3 7.25 3.59 0.95
N ILE A 4 7.13 2.52 0.18
CA ILE A 4 5.93 1.72 0.05
C ILE A 4 6.20 0.31 0.56
N LEU A 5 5.36 -0.19 1.46
CA LEU A 5 5.40 -1.59 1.85
C LEU A 5 4.32 -2.31 1.07
N PHE A 6 4.72 -3.22 0.19
CA PHE A 6 3.82 -3.94 -0.71
C PHE A 6 3.76 -5.40 -0.28
N VAL A 7 2.58 -5.87 0.09
CA VAL A 7 2.41 -7.20 0.69
C VAL A 7 1.51 -8.07 -0.18
N ASP A 8 2.03 -9.18 -0.66
CA ASP A 8 1.27 -10.13 -1.46
C ASP A 8 2.00 -11.47 -1.38
N ASP A 9 1.28 -12.54 -1.10
CA ASP A 9 1.89 -13.86 -0.98
C ASP A 9 2.23 -14.46 -2.34
N HIS A 10 1.81 -13.84 -3.43
CA HIS A 10 2.21 -14.25 -4.76
C HIS A 10 3.53 -13.53 -5.09
N GLU A 11 4.64 -14.23 -4.88
CA GLU A 11 5.96 -13.58 -4.90
C GLU A 11 6.31 -12.92 -6.22
N VAL A 12 5.97 -13.56 -7.32
CA VAL A 12 6.32 -13.00 -8.64
C VAL A 12 5.58 -11.69 -8.85
N LEU A 13 4.28 -11.67 -8.54
CA LEU A 13 3.48 -10.47 -8.71
C LEU A 13 3.98 -9.36 -7.79
N ALA A 14 4.32 -9.70 -6.56
CA ALA A 14 4.82 -8.72 -5.61
C ALA A 14 6.12 -8.09 -6.11
N ARG A 15 7.06 -8.91 -6.57
CA ARG A 15 8.34 -8.38 -7.03
C ARG A 15 8.18 -7.51 -8.27
N LEU A 16 7.34 -7.94 -9.22
CA LEU A 16 7.11 -7.14 -10.41
C LEU A 16 6.45 -5.80 -10.06
N SER A 17 5.50 -5.83 -9.13
CA SER A 17 4.83 -4.60 -8.70
C SER A 17 5.82 -3.65 -8.05
N CYS A 18 6.70 -4.17 -7.21
CA CYS A 18 7.71 -3.33 -6.55
C CYS A 18 8.67 -2.75 -7.58
N GLU A 19 9.03 -3.51 -8.61
CA GLU A 19 9.91 -2.98 -9.65
C GLU A 19 9.23 -1.84 -10.39
N ILE A 20 7.94 -1.97 -10.71
CA ILE A 20 7.22 -0.90 -11.38
C ILE A 20 7.19 0.34 -10.50
N LEU A 21 6.94 0.18 -9.21
CA LEU A 21 6.89 1.31 -8.30
C LEU A 21 8.25 1.99 -8.18
N GLU A 22 9.32 1.21 -8.16
CA GLU A 22 10.65 1.78 -8.10
C GLU A 22 10.99 2.56 -9.36
N MET A 23 10.52 2.10 -10.51
CA MET A 23 10.71 2.83 -11.74
C MET A 23 10.01 4.17 -11.72
N GLN A 24 9.01 4.33 -10.88
CA GLN A 24 8.29 5.59 -10.74
C GLN A 24 8.90 6.52 -9.67
N GLY A 25 10.00 6.10 -9.06
CA GLY A 25 10.71 6.96 -8.11
C GLY A 25 10.41 6.69 -6.65
N TYR A 26 9.70 5.59 -6.35
CA TYR A 26 9.43 5.24 -4.96
C TYR A 26 10.42 4.20 -4.47
N ARG A 27 10.59 4.09 -3.16
CA ARG A 27 11.29 2.97 -2.57
C ARG A 27 10.22 1.93 -2.26
N ALA A 28 10.29 0.76 -2.85
CA ALA A 28 9.28 -0.27 -2.67
C ALA A 28 9.90 -1.50 -2.05
N VAL A 29 9.32 -1.94 -0.94
CA VAL A 29 9.79 -3.13 -0.21
C VAL A 29 8.68 -4.17 -0.26
N CYS A 30 9.01 -5.37 -0.72
CA CYS A 30 8.05 -6.46 -0.79
C CYS A 30 8.04 -7.25 0.50
N ALA A 31 6.86 -7.69 0.90
CA ALA A 31 6.71 -8.71 1.93
C ALA A 31 5.75 -9.76 1.39
N TYR A 32 5.95 -11.02 1.74
CA TYR A 32 5.19 -12.10 1.14
C TYR A 32 4.18 -12.72 2.09
N ASN A 33 4.07 -12.19 3.28
CA ASN A 33 3.04 -12.57 4.24
C ASN A 33 2.94 -11.47 5.30
N ALA A 34 1.93 -11.57 6.15
CA ALA A 34 1.69 -10.52 7.12
C ALA A 34 2.78 -10.44 8.19
N GLU A 35 3.32 -11.59 8.59
CA GLU A 35 4.38 -11.58 9.60
C GLU A 35 5.63 -10.89 9.09
N ASP A 36 5.99 -11.16 7.84
CA ASP A 36 7.13 -10.51 7.21
C ASP A 36 6.89 -9.02 7.09
N ALA A 37 5.66 -8.64 6.72
CA ALA A 37 5.31 -7.24 6.60
C ALA A 37 5.43 -6.51 7.93
N LEU A 38 4.96 -7.13 9.01
CA LEU A 38 5.05 -6.50 10.32
C LEU A 38 6.50 -6.37 10.77
N ARG A 39 7.32 -7.39 10.49
CA ARG A 39 8.72 -7.32 10.84
C ARG A 39 9.42 -6.18 10.10
N LYS A 40 9.15 -6.06 8.81
CA LYS A 40 9.76 -4.99 8.01
C LYS A 40 9.24 -3.62 8.43
N PHE A 41 7.96 -3.53 8.81
CA PHE A 41 7.40 -2.29 9.27
C PHE A 41 8.09 -1.78 10.54
N GLU A 42 8.55 -2.72 11.38
CA GLU A 42 9.27 -2.33 12.59
C GLU A 42 10.68 -1.88 12.29
N GLN A 43 11.26 -2.34 11.21
CA GLN A 43 12.67 -2.09 10.91
C GLN A 43 12.91 -0.77 10.19
N GLU A 44 11.93 -0.25 9.49
CA GLU A 44 12.12 1.00 8.77
C GLU A 44 10.80 1.71 8.61
N LYS A 45 10.87 2.96 8.19
CA LYS A 45 9.70 3.79 8.09
C LYS A 45 9.06 3.68 6.72
N PHE A 46 7.74 3.54 6.68
CA PHE A 46 7.00 3.49 5.44
C PHE A 46 5.97 4.61 5.39
N ASP A 47 5.63 5.04 4.18
CA ASP A 47 4.68 6.12 3.96
C ASP A 47 3.31 5.61 3.53
N ILE A 48 3.23 4.38 3.05
CA ILE A 48 1.97 3.78 2.65
C ILE A 48 2.09 2.26 2.71
N LEU A 49 0.99 1.60 3.03
CA LEU A 49 0.88 0.14 2.99
C LEU A 49 -0.05 -0.24 1.86
N VAL A 50 0.40 -1.14 0.98
CA VAL A 50 -0.44 -1.75 -0.04
C VAL A 50 -0.42 -3.24 0.22
N THR A 51 -1.57 -3.84 0.47
CA THR A 51 -1.62 -5.26 0.82
C THR A 51 -2.72 -5.99 0.09
N ASP A 52 -2.43 -7.21 -0.33
CA ASP A 52 -3.45 -8.12 -0.80
C ASP A 52 -4.39 -8.43 0.36
N PHE A 53 -5.65 -8.67 0.07
CA PHE A 53 -6.59 -9.04 1.13
C PHE A 53 -6.42 -10.49 1.53
N ARG A 54 -6.41 -11.39 0.54
CA ARG A 54 -6.34 -12.81 0.84
C ARG A 54 -4.91 -13.29 0.89
N MET A 55 -4.50 -13.68 2.08
CA MET A 55 -3.18 -14.26 2.30
C MET A 55 -3.33 -15.37 3.31
N GLU A 56 -2.41 -16.32 3.28
CA GLU A 56 -2.42 -17.38 4.23
C GLU A 56 -2.17 -16.81 5.61
N GLY A 57 -2.90 -17.25 6.59
CA GLY A 57 -2.78 -16.73 7.95
C GLY A 57 -3.56 -15.44 8.08
N MET A 58 -2.89 -14.38 8.51
CA MET A 58 -3.53 -13.09 8.71
C MET A 58 -3.88 -12.46 7.37
N ASN A 59 -5.12 -12.01 7.18
CA ASN A 59 -5.50 -11.36 5.94
C ASN A 59 -5.08 -9.89 5.93
N GLY A 60 -5.28 -9.24 4.78
CA GLY A 60 -4.83 -7.85 4.61
C GLY A 60 -5.51 -6.85 5.52
N LEU A 61 -6.79 -7.08 5.86
CA LEU A 61 -7.49 -6.18 6.76
C LEU A 61 -6.94 -6.29 8.18
N GLU A 62 -6.66 -7.51 8.61
CA GLU A 62 -6.06 -7.70 9.93
C GLU A 62 -4.67 -7.08 9.99
N LEU A 63 -3.90 -7.21 8.92
CA LEU A 63 -2.60 -6.57 8.83
C LEU A 63 -2.76 -5.05 8.90
N ALA A 64 -3.72 -4.51 8.16
CA ALA A 64 -3.96 -3.07 8.15
C ALA A 64 -4.29 -2.55 9.54
N ARG A 65 -5.07 -3.31 10.30
CA ARG A 65 -5.41 -2.91 11.65
C ARG A 65 -4.20 -2.89 12.58
N GLN A 66 -3.33 -3.87 12.44
CA GLN A 66 -2.13 -3.91 13.27
C GLN A 66 -1.15 -2.79 12.91
N ILE A 67 -1.01 -2.53 11.63
CA ILE A 67 -0.14 -1.44 11.18
C ILE A 67 -0.72 -0.10 11.64
N HIS A 68 -2.03 0.08 11.52
CA HIS A 68 -2.69 1.31 11.91
C HIS A 68 -2.57 1.55 13.42
N ALA A 69 -2.53 0.48 14.20
CA ALA A 69 -2.32 0.62 15.63
C ALA A 69 -0.91 1.15 15.95
N LYS A 70 0.06 0.86 15.09
CA LYS A 70 1.42 1.33 15.29
C LYS A 70 1.61 2.73 14.71
N ASP A 71 0.94 3.03 13.62
CA ASP A 71 1.05 4.32 12.95
C ASP A 71 -0.31 4.68 12.35
N PRO A 72 -1.15 5.38 13.09
CA PRO A 72 -2.50 5.70 12.60
C PRO A 72 -2.53 6.61 11.39
N SER A 73 -1.41 7.25 11.07
CA SER A 73 -1.39 8.20 9.96
C SER A 73 -1.08 7.56 8.61
N ILE A 74 -0.64 6.30 8.60
CA ILE A 74 -0.24 5.69 7.33
C ILE A 74 -1.47 5.30 6.51
N PRO A 75 -1.57 5.72 5.26
CA PRO A 75 -2.67 5.27 4.42
C PRO A 75 -2.49 3.81 4.04
N VAL A 76 -3.60 3.10 3.94
CA VAL A 76 -3.60 1.68 3.58
C VAL A 76 -4.49 1.48 2.36
N ILE A 77 -3.96 0.77 1.37
CA ILE A 77 -4.70 0.37 0.19
C ILE A 77 -4.77 -1.16 0.21
N ILE A 78 -5.98 -1.71 0.10
CA ILE A 78 -6.15 -3.15 0.00
C ILE A 78 -6.43 -3.50 -1.46
N VAL A 79 -5.77 -4.54 -1.95
CA VAL A 79 -5.96 -5.04 -3.30
C VAL A 79 -6.63 -6.40 -3.19
N THR A 80 -7.70 -6.63 -3.94
CA THR A 80 -8.44 -7.88 -3.84
C THR A 80 -8.89 -8.35 -5.21
N GLY A 81 -9.00 -9.65 -5.40
CA GLY A 81 -9.54 -10.19 -6.64
C GLY A 81 -11.04 -10.46 -6.57
N TYR A 82 -11.67 -10.14 -5.44
CA TYR A 82 -13.05 -10.56 -5.24
C TYR A 82 -14.04 -9.46 -5.00
N GLY A 83 -13.77 -8.31 -4.96
CA GLY A 83 -14.73 -7.24 -4.70
C GLY A 83 -14.38 -6.52 -3.43
N PRO A 84 -15.16 -5.53 -3.06
CA PRO A 84 -14.80 -4.66 -1.95
C PRO A 84 -14.73 -5.40 -0.62
N VAL A 85 -13.84 -4.96 0.24
CA VAL A 85 -13.67 -5.49 1.56
C VAL A 85 -14.28 -4.50 2.54
N GLU A 86 -15.13 -4.98 3.42
CA GLU A 86 -15.70 -4.11 4.43
C GLU A 86 -14.62 -3.75 5.43
N SER A 87 -14.42 -2.49 5.66
CA SER A 87 -13.36 -2.05 6.53
C SER A 87 -13.73 -0.73 7.18
N GLY A 88 -13.00 -0.36 8.20
CA GLY A 88 -13.17 0.92 8.87
C GLY A 88 -12.25 1.96 8.29
N SER A 89 -11.93 2.96 9.12
CA SER A 89 -11.12 4.08 8.66
C SER A 89 -9.66 3.72 8.43
N GLU A 90 -9.24 2.53 8.84
CA GLU A 90 -7.86 2.13 8.64
C GLU A 90 -7.52 1.86 7.17
N VAL A 91 -8.52 1.66 6.32
CA VAL A 91 -8.30 1.39 4.90
C VAL A 91 -8.83 2.56 4.09
N LYS A 92 -7.98 3.15 3.27
CA LYS A 92 -8.36 4.30 2.45
C LYS A 92 -8.94 3.91 1.10
N GLU A 93 -8.45 2.83 0.52
CA GLU A 93 -8.88 2.41 -0.80
C GLU A 93 -8.91 0.89 -0.88
N CYS A 94 -9.80 0.38 -1.69
CA CYS A 94 -9.85 -1.05 -1.98
C CYS A 94 -9.88 -1.17 -3.50
N LEU A 95 -8.83 -1.75 -4.07
CA LEU A 95 -8.70 -1.85 -5.52
C LEU A 95 -8.84 -3.29 -5.97
N ASN A 96 -9.37 -3.48 -7.17
CA ASN A 96 -9.46 -4.79 -7.75
C ASN A 96 -8.13 -5.13 -8.39
N LYS A 97 -7.67 -6.37 -8.25
CA LYS A 97 -6.40 -6.78 -8.83
C LYS A 97 -6.35 -6.61 -10.33
N GLU A 98 -7.49 -6.67 -11.00
CA GLU A 98 -7.53 -6.47 -12.44
C GLU A 98 -7.18 -5.03 -12.80
N ASP A 99 -7.37 -4.10 -11.87
CA ASP A 99 -7.07 -2.70 -12.12
C ASP A 99 -5.80 -2.27 -11.41
N LEU A 100 -4.92 -3.23 -11.13
CA LEU A 100 -3.76 -2.94 -10.31
C LEU A 100 -2.91 -1.82 -10.91
N PHE A 101 -2.60 -1.90 -12.18
CA PHE A 101 -1.87 -0.82 -12.85
C PHE A 101 -2.66 -0.41 -14.07
N PRO A 102 -2.84 0.90 -14.30
CA PRO A 102 -2.25 2.02 -13.58
C PRO A 102 -3.02 2.47 -12.34
N GLY A 103 -4.14 1.83 -12.01
CA GLY A 103 -4.98 2.29 -10.90
C GLY A 103 -4.25 2.45 -9.58
N LEU A 104 -3.44 1.45 -9.21
CA LEU A 104 -2.70 1.52 -7.96
C LEU A 104 -1.72 2.69 -7.98
N LEU A 105 -1.04 2.89 -9.09
CA LEU A 105 -0.06 3.96 -9.18
C LEU A 105 -0.73 5.33 -9.00
N GLU A 106 -1.93 5.49 -9.58
CA GLU A 106 -2.66 6.74 -9.42
C GLU A 106 -3.02 6.99 -7.97
N LYS A 107 -3.44 5.94 -7.25
CA LYS A 107 -3.81 6.10 -5.85
C LYS A 107 -2.59 6.36 -4.97
N ILE A 108 -1.49 5.70 -5.25
CA ILE A 108 -0.27 5.94 -4.50
C ILE A 108 0.16 7.39 -4.68
N LYS A 109 0.10 7.90 -5.90
CA LYS A 109 0.46 9.28 -6.14
C LYS A 109 -0.47 10.22 -5.40
N PHE A 110 -1.75 9.91 -5.39
CA PHE A 110 -2.71 10.75 -4.67
C PHE A 110 -2.35 10.85 -3.19
N TYR A 111 -2.06 9.71 -2.54
CA TYR A 111 -1.81 9.72 -1.11
C TYR A 111 -0.41 10.19 -0.72
N LEU A 112 0.56 10.04 -1.60
CA LEU A 112 1.94 10.38 -1.27
C LEU A 112 2.39 11.69 -1.87
N ASP A 113 2.12 11.88 -3.17
CA ASP A 113 2.67 13.02 -3.87
C ASP A 113 1.80 14.23 -3.80
N GLU A 114 0.49 14.03 -3.87
CA GLU A 114 -0.40 15.15 -3.90
C GLU A 114 -0.36 15.92 -2.62
N VAL A 115 -0.15 15.26 -1.51
CA VAL A 115 -0.05 15.95 -0.26
C VAL A 115 1.12 16.90 -0.27
N SER A 116 2.23 16.50 -0.85
CA SER A 116 3.39 17.36 -0.88
C SER A 116 3.23 18.49 -1.87
N ASP A 117 2.33 18.34 -2.84
CA ASP A 117 2.15 19.38 -3.82
C ASP A 117 1.24 20.43 -3.39
N GLN A 118 0.59 20.20 -2.34
CA GLN A 118 -0.34 21.13 -1.97
C GLN A 118 0.16 22.38 -1.72
N GLU A 119 1.16 22.37 -1.80
CA GLU A 119 1.58 23.50 -1.84
C GLU A 119 1.43 24.22 -2.87
N PRO A 120 0.99 24.28 -3.37
CA PRO A 120 0.75 24.84 -4.21
C PRO A 120 0.08 25.23 -4.84
N THR A 121 -0.26 24.71 -4.90
CA THR A 121 -0.77 24.97 -5.52
C THR A 121 -1.21 25.44 -5.87
N VAL A 122 -1.38 25.38 -5.77
CA VAL A 122 -1.82 25.64 -6.15
C VAL A 122 -2.06 26.18 -6.79
N GLN A 123 -2.13 26.13 -6.93
CA GLN A 123 -2.44 26.40 -7.54
C GLN A 123 -2.90 26.92 -8.08
N SER A 124 -2.97 26.99 -8.13
CA SER A 124 -3.40 27.36 -8.62
C SER A 124 -3.71 27.85 -9.03
N ALA A 125 -3.83 28.06 -9.19
CA ALA A 125 -4.18 28.43 -9.53
C ALA A 125 -4.34 28.82 -9.71
#